data_742e1367bd62d72ec7b07e1e9a9f3558
#
_entry.id   742e1367bd62d72ec7b07e1e9a9f3558
#
_cell.length_a   1.000
_cell.length_b   1.000
_cell.length_c   1.000
_cell.angle_alpha   90.00
_cell.angle_beta   90.00
_cell.angle_gamma   90.00
#
_symmetry.space_group_name_H-M   'P 1'
#
loop_
_entity.id
_entity.type
_entity.pdbx_description
1 polymer ?
#
loop_
_entity_poly.entity_id
_entity_poly.type
_entity_poly.pdbx_seq_one_letter_code
_entity_poly.pdbx_strand_id
1 'polypeptide(L)'
;MEFLLYYILRRIFVRMELTPDRIVVTKGLLFRRRCEIPLSAVTKIEIRRTPVLRLLRGKRVEVSTLCGGTFFYLRAWESLPFLPEYSGAAVKAGALQCIAGAFVDTRALSGVVTFGLFLNRIGGVFGSESFSRIMSAMVGAAEGITQLLSALHIGVPRLTALAAVFVGTAWLFVFLRKALGMLRFRLSCGGGYITIQRGVFTLYEYRLVRHNLTACLRCDTLTTLLLRSAPLYCHDVILFPPVRQRTADRLLSKLCRLPVNRLNSRTDRVIPPFSALFGHCAVPLAWLGGFAAALLLTFIVKPVAADLIQSLLWSGAAISLWFTVTYGIYMRLSGASRAGGVTGLSFRRSARLYTAVIPDEKAPLYILGRNLFQKFSGMCDITLAVAGRKRFKLRNVPHRAIEQMFLR
;
A
#
# COMPACT_ATOMS: atom_id res chain seq x y z
N MET A 1 -2.80 7.92 31.64
CA MET A 1 -3.68 9.02 32.02
C MET A 1 -3.86 10.06 30.92
N GLU A 2 -2.80 10.58 30.29
CA GLU A 2 -2.86 11.57 29.20
C GLU A 2 -3.75 11.17 28.02
N PHE A 3 -3.74 9.91 27.62
CA PHE A 3 -4.54 9.41 26.50
C PHE A 3 -6.04 9.43 26.79
N LEU A 4 -6.43 9.15 28.01
CA LEU A 4 -7.83 9.17 28.44
C LEU A 4 -8.33 10.62 28.52
N LEU A 5 -7.51 11.52 29.09
CA LEU A 5 -7.79 12.95 29.19
C LEU A 5 -7.90 13.56 27.78
N TYR A 6 -6.97 13.23 26.87
CA TYR A 6 -7.02 13.67 25.48
C TYR A 6 -8.29 13.17 24.75
N TYR A 7 -8.71 11.93 25.00
CA TYR A 7 -9.94 11.37 24.43
C TYR A 7 -11.19 12.08 24.96
N ILE A 8 -11.25 12.33 26.27
CA ILE A 8 -12.37 13.01 26.92
C ILE A 8 -12.46 14.47 26.44
N LEU A 9 -11.33 15.21 26.49
CA LEU A 9 -11.25 16.58 26.01
C LEU A 9 -11.65 16.67 24.52
N ARG A 10 -11.13 15.80 23.69
CA ARG A 10 -11.43 15.79 22.26
C ARG A 10 -12.89 15.46 21.98
N ARG A 11 -13.54 14.67 22.81
CA ARG A 11 -14.97 14.35 22.69
C ARG A 11 -15.85 15.54 23.05
N ILE A 12 -15.45 16.32 24.04
CA ILE A 12 -16.15 17.53 24.47
C ILE A 12 -16.06 18.64 23.40
N PHE A 13 -14.90 18.73 22.70
CA PHE A 13 -14.61 19.82 21.77
C PHE A 13 -14.91 19.50 20.29
N VAL A 14 -15.39 18.31 19.98
CA VAL A 14 -15.84 17.95 18.63
C VAL A 14 -17.35 17.72 18.68
N ARG A 15 -18.11 18.67 18.18
CA ARG A 15 -19.56 18.54 18.01
C ARG A 15 -19.84 18.13 16.57
N MET A 16 -20.78 17.23 16.40
CA MET A 16 -21.25 16.77 15.10
C MET A 16 -22.75 16.99 15.01
N GLU A 17 -23.17 17.64 13.96
CA GLU A 17 -24.58 17.81 13.59
C GLU A 17 -24.80 17.09 12.26
N LEU A 18 -25.79 16.21 12.24
CA LEU A 18 -26.18 15.45 11.06
C LEU A 18 -27.47 16.06 10.51
N THR A 19 -27.32 16.64 9.32
CA THR A 19 -28.46 17.11 8.52
C THR A 19 -28.70 16.11 7.39
N PRO A 20 -29.90 15.99 6.79
CA PRO A 20 -30.16 15.05 5.71
C PRO A 20 -29.20 15.12 4.53
N ASP A 21 -28.70 16.32 4.21
CA ASP A 21 -27.85 16.57 3.04
C ASP A 21 -26.36 16.75 3.37
N ARG A 22 -25.99 16.99 4.63
CA ARG A 22 -24.62 17.35 5.02
C ARG A 22 -24.25 16.88 6.42
N ILE A 23 -22.97 16.66 6.62
CA ILE A 23 -22.34 16.42 7.92
C ILE A 23 -21.63 17.70 8.33
N VAL A 24 -22.02 18.30 9.44
CA VAL A 24 -21.36 19.47 10.01
C VAL A 24 -20.53 19.02 11.21
N VAL A 25 -19.22 19.25 11.14
CA VAL A 25 -18.30 18.92 12.23
C VAL A 25 -17.65 20.20 12.74
N THR A 26 -17.94 20.56 13.97
CA THR A 26 -17.33 21.71 14.65
C THR A 26 -16.23 21.22 15.58
N LYS A 27 -15.01 21.72 15.42
CA LYS A 27 -13.83 21.34 16.20
C LYS A 27 -13.19 22.58 16.82
N GLY A 28 -12.65 22.42 18.02
CA GLY A 28 -11.82 23.39 18.71
C GLY A 28 -12.49 24.02 19.93
N LEU A 29 -11.63 24.46 20.85
CA LEU A 29 -12.02 25.12 22.09
C LEU A 29 -12.01 26.65 21.91
N LEU A 30 -10.84 27.21 21.65
CA LEU A 30 -10.61 28.64 21.46
C LEU A 30 -10.89 29.07 20.02
N PHE A 31 -10.38 28.28 19.04
CA PHE A 31 -10.63 28.52 17.64
C PHE A 31 -11.56 27.44 17.10
N ARG A 32 -12.82 27.78 16.90
CA ARG A 32 -13.82 26.86 16.35
C ARG A 32 -13.68 26.77 14.83
N ARG A 33 -13.34 25.59 14.34
CA ARG A 33 -13.37 25.28 12.90
C ARG A 33 -14.62 24.48 12.59
N ARG A 34 -15.48 25.04 11.74
CA ARG A 34 -16.67 24.37 11.22
C ARG A 34 -16.33 23.79 9.84
N CYS A 35 -16.55 22.50 9.68
CA CYS A 35 -16.36 21.77 8.43
C CYS A 35 -17.70 21.20 8.01
N GLU A 36 -18.21 21.61 6.86
CA GLU A 36 -19.44 21.11 6.28
C GLU A 36 -19.08 20.17 5.13
N ILE A 37 -19.62 18.95 5.14
CA ILE A 37 -19.36 17.93 4.15
C ILE A 37 -20.71 17.53 3.54
N PRO A 38 -20.98 17.88 2.27
CA PRO A 38 -22.17 17.40 1.59
C PRO A 38 -22.08 15.87 1.44
N LEU A 39 -23.16 15.16 1.68
CA LEU A 39 -23.20 13.69 1.61
C LEU A 39 -22.88 13.17 0.20
N SER A 40 -23.23 13.94 -0.83
CA SER A 40 -22.90 13.64 -2.24
C SER A 40 -21.39 13.64 -2.52
N ALA A 41 -20.60 14.41 -1.77
CA ALA A 41 -19.14 14.47 -1.94
C ALA A 41 -18.39 13.39 -1.14
N VAL A 42 -19.08 12.62 -0.31
CA VAL A 42 -18.47 11.56 0.50
C VAL A 42 -18.02 10.42 -0.42
N THR A 43 -16.77 10.04 -0.31
CA THR A 43 -16.19 8.92 -1.06
C THR A 43 -15.99 7.69 -0.20
N LYS A 44 -15.57 7.90 1.03
CA LYS A 44 -15.24 6.83 1.98
C LYS A 44 -15.66 7.22 3.40
N ILE A 45 -16.25 6.27 4.11
CA ILE A 45 -16.49 6.33 5.54
C ILE A 45 -15.73 5.18 6.19
N GLU A 46 -14.85 5.51 7.14
CA GLU A 46 -14.08 4.54 7.90
C GLU A 46 -14.52 4.55 9.37
N ILE A 47 -15.01 3.42 9.84
CA ILE A 47 -15.38 3.22 11.25
C ILE A 47 -14.33 2.33 11.89
N ARG A 48 -13.64 2.85 12.89
CA ARG A 48 -12.57 2.15 13.57
C ARG A 48 -12.91 1.95 15.04
N ARG A 49 -12.80 0.71 15.52
CA ARG A 49 -13.00 0.33 16.94
C ARG A 49 -11.74 -0.35 17.43
N THR A 50 -10.85 0.40 18.07
CA THR A 50 -9.65 -0.15 18.75
C THR A 50 -10.08 -0.85 20.06
N PRO A 51 -9.24 -1.74 20.65
CA PRO A 51 -9.56 -2.35 21.95
C PRO A 51 -9.91 -1.34 23.04
N VAL A 52 -9.16 -0.25 23.12
CA VAL A 52 -9.41 0.85 24.06
C VAL A 52 -10.75 1.52 23.78
N LEU A 53 -11.07 1.82 22.51
CA LEU A 53 -12.36 2.40 22.16
C LEU A 53 -13.53 1.45 22.44
N ARG A 54 -13.32 0.13 22.29
CA ARG A 54 -14.35 -0.87 22.64
C ARG A 54 -14.62 -0.88 24.15
N LEU A 55 -13.57 -0.82 24.97
CA LEU A 55 -13.68 -0.72 26.43
C LEU A 55 -14.46 0.54 26.82
N LEU A 56 -14.18 1.67 26.17
CA LEU A 56 -14.86 2.95 26.40
C LEU A 56 -16.22 3.07 25.66
N ARG A 57 -16.73 1.97 25.11
CA ARG A 57 -17.97 1.93 24.32
C ARG A 57 -18.03 3.04 23.26
N GLY A 58 -16.90 3.30 22.59
CA GLY A 58 -16.74 4.32 21.57
C GLY A 58 -16.33 3.76 20.22
N LYS A 59 -16.53 4.56 19.15
CA LYS A 59 -16.00 4.31 17.81
C LYS A 59 -15.47 5.61 17.22
N ARG A 60 -14.40 5.53 16.45
CA ARG A 60 -13.89 6.63 15.64
C ARG A 60 -14.47 6.49 14.25
N VAL A 61 -15.06 7.54 13.75
CA VAL A 61 -15.57 7.64 12.38
C VAL A 61 -14.74 8.67 11.64
N GLU A 62 -14.26 8.30 10.48
CA GLU A 62 -13.53 9.18 9.57
C GLU A 62 -14.28 9.23 8.24
N VAL A 63 -14.68 10.43 7.84
CA VAL A 63 -15.37 10.68 6.58
C VAL A 63 -14.39 11.35 5.66
N SER A 64 -14.18 10.76 4.49
CA SER A 64 -13.27 11.25 3.46
C SER A 64 -14.05 11.67 2.23
N THR A 65 -13.66 12.81 1.65
CA THR A 65 -14.11 13.33 0.37
C THR A 65 -12.96 13.36 -0.62
N LEU A 66 -13.19 13.76 -1.85
CA LEU A 66 -12.12 13.96 -2.84
C LEU A 66 -11.12 15.06 -2.45
N CYS A 67 -11.57 16.06 -1.69
CA CYS A 67 -10.77 17.23 -1.32
C CYS A 67 -10.09 17.08 0.05
N GLY A 68 -10.50 16.13 0.87
CA GLY A 68 -9.96 15.93 2.21
C GLY A 68 -10.88 15.10 3.08
N GLY A 69 -10.54 14.99 4.36
CA GLY A 69 -11.32 14.21 5.31
C GLY A 69 -11.37 14.83 6.69
N THR A 70 -12.38 14.44 7.46
CA THR A 70 -12.50 14.78 8.87
C THR A 70 -12.85 13.55 9.67
N PHE A 71 -12.56 13.58 10.96
CA PHE A 71 -12.92 12.49 11.84
C PHE A 71 -13.55 13.02 13.14
N PHE A 72 -14.37 12.17 13.73
CA PHE A 72 -15.08 12.40 14.99
C PHE A 72 -15.25 11.09 15.75
N TYR A 73 -15.69 11.19 17.00
CA TYR A 73 -15.95 10.03 17.84
C TYR A 73 -17.44 9.94 18.15
N LEU A 74 -17.98 8.73 18.05
CA LEU A 74 -19.35 8.40 18.38
C LEU A 74 -19.39 7.33 19.49
N ARG A 75 -20.50 7.21 20.17
CA ARG A 75 -20.81 6.07 21.04
C ARG A 75 -21.05 4.82 20.19
N ALA A 76 -20.86 3.65 20.76
CA ALA A 76 -20.99 2.39 20.02
C ALA A 76 -22.39 2.20 19.44
N TRP A 77 -23.42 2.64 20.15
CA TRP A 77 -24.83 2.52 19.78
C TRP A 77 -25.33 3.66 18.88
N GLU A 78 -24.65 4.79 18.80
CA GLU A 78 -25.06 5.85 17.89
C GLU A 78 -24.93 5.38 16.45
N SER A 79 -26.03 5.30 15.70
CA SER A 79 -26.04 4.99 14.28
C SER A 79 -25.81 6.26 13.47
N LEU A 80 -25.34 6.09 12.26
CA LEU A 80 -25.27 7.16 11.27
C LEU A 80 -26.52 7.04 10.41
N PRO A 81 -27.52 7.94 10.53
CA PRO A 81 -28.85 7.75 9.92
C PRO A 81 -28.83 7.68 8.39
N PHE A 82 -27.80 8.27 7.77
CA PHE A 82 -27.62 8.21 6.32
C PHE A 82 -26.96 6.92 5.81
N LEU A 83 -26.58 6.01 6.71
CA LEU A 83 -25.99 4.72 6.32
C LEU A 83 -27.10 3.66 6.33
N PRO A 84 -27.45 3.10 5.17
CA PRO A 84 -28.41 2.02 5.11
C PRO A 84 -27.90 0.83 5.92
N GLU A 85 -28.83 0.13 6.57
CA GLU A 85 -28.52 -1.11 7.23
C GLU A 85 -28.00 -2.15 6.25
N TYR A 86 -27.19 -3.04 6.75
CA TYR A 86 -26.49 -4.04 5.99
C TYR A 86 -27.49 -5.07 5.40
N SER A 87 -27.79 -4.98 4.12
CA SER A 87 -28.63 -5.93 3.41
C SER A 87 -27.95 -6.40 2.12
N GLY A 88 -27.10 -7.43 2.21
CA GLY A 88 -26.48 -7.98 1.00
C GLY A 88 -25.65 -9.24 1.27
N ALA A 89 -25.55 -10.09 0.23
CA ALA A 89 -24.70 -11.27 0.28
C ALA A 89 -23.25 -10.88 0.54
N ALA A 90 -22.66 -11.40 1.62
CA ALA A 90 -21.30 -11.12 1.98
C ALA A 90 -20.34 -12.14 1.35
N VAL A 91 -19.32 -11.66 0.65
CA VAL A 91 -18.18 -12.46 0.21
C VAL A 91 -17.15 -12.46 1.32
N LYS A 92 -16.81 -13.64 1.83
CA LYS A 92 -15.79 -13.82 2.89
C LYS A 92 -14.48 -14.23 2.26
N ALA A 93 -13.38 -13.67 2.76
CA ALA A 93 -12.04 -14.17 2.40
C ALA A 93 -11.59 -15.24 3.41
N GLY A 94 -10.92 -16.27 2.92
CA GLY A 94 -10.32 -17.31 3.76
C GLY A 94 -9.17 -16.77 4.61
N ALA A 95 -8.86 -17.42 5.73
CA ALA A 95 -7.77 -17.00 6.62
C ALA A 95 -6.42 -16.97 5.89
N LEU A 96 -6.12 -17.97 5.06
CA LEU A 96 -4.89 -18.02 4.26
C LEU A 96 -4.79 -16.86 3.27
N GLN A 97 -5.88 -16.44 2.64
CA GLN A 97 -5.90 -15.26 1.77
C GLN A 97 -5.62 -13.96 2.54
N CYS A 98 -6.16 -13.85 3.75
CA CYS A 98 -5.88 -12.70 4.63
C CYS A 98 -4.41 -12.64 5.03
N ILE A 99 -3.82 -13.79 5.40
CA ILE A 99 -2.40 -13.92 5.76
C ILE A 99 -1.51 -13.59 4.55
N ALA A 100 -1.81 -14.16 3.37
CA ALA A 100 -1.10 -13.85 2.13
C ALA A 100 -1.20 -12.35 1.78
N GLY A 101 -2.36 -11.73 2.00
CA GLY A 101 -2.54 -10.28 1.84
C GLY A 101 -1.68 -9.46 2.77
N ALA A 102 -1.57 -9.85 4.02
CA ALA A 102 -0.69 -9.21 4.99
C ALA A 102 0.78 -9.33 4.58
N PHE A 103 1.20 -10.51 4.11
CA PHE A 103 2.56 -10.76 3.63
C PHE A 103 2.93 -9.83 2.47
N VAL A 104 2.07 -9.76 1.45
CA VAL A 104 2.28 -8.91 0.27
C VAL A 104 2.31 -7.42 0.62
N ASP A 105 1.51 -6.99 1.61
CA ASP A 105 1.43 -5.58 2.01
C ASP A 105 2.53 -5.17 2.99
N THR A 106 3.22 -6.12 3.65
CA THR A 106 4.24 -5.81 4.65
C THR A 106 5.52 -5.31 3.98
N ARG A 107 5.98 -4.13 4.40
CA ARG A 107 7.24 -3.52 3.96
C ARG A 107 8.29 -3.69 5.05
N ALA A 108 9.41 -4.35 4.76
CA ALA A 108 10.47 -4.61 5.73
C ALA A 108 11.01 -3.32 6.39
N LEU A 109 11.31 -2.30 5.59
CA LEU A 109 11.83 -1.01 6.10
C LEU A 109 10.87 -0.31 7.06
N SER A 110 9.56 -0.33 6.79
CA SER A 110 8.59 0.24 7.74
C SER A 110 8.50 -0.58 9.03
N GLY A 111 8.87 -1.87 8.95
CA GLY A 111 8.97 -2.76 10.10
C GLY A 111 10.05 -2.32 11.07
N VAL A 112 11.25 -2.06 10.57
CA VAL A 112 12.41 -1.64 11.38
C VAL A 112 12.09 -0.38 12.18
N VAL A 113 11.58 0.67 11.53
CA VAL A 113 11.22 1.92 12.23
C VAL A 113 10.11 1.69 13.26
N THR A 114 9.05 0.97 12.89
CA THR A 114 7.92 0.71 13.80
C THR A 114 8.33 -0.13 15.01
N PHE A 115 9.20 -1.12 14.79
CA PHE A 115 9.69 -2.00 15.84
C PHE A 115 10.67 -1.27 16.75
N GLY A 116 11.57 -0.44 16.21
CA GLY A 116 12.45 0.41 17.00
C GLY A 116 11.69 1.36 17.93
N LEU A 117 10.65 2.03 17.40
CA LEU A 117 9.78 2.87 18.22
C LEU A 117 8.98 2.07 19.27
N PHE A 118 8.59 0.84 18.97
CA PHE A 118 7.93 -0.06 19.91
C PHE A 118 8.87 -0.48 21.03
N LEU A 119 10.11 -0.87 20.72
CA LEU A 119 11.14 -1.22 21.73
C LEU A 119 11.44 -0.03 22.64
N ASN A 120 11.61 1.16 22.08
CA ASN A 120 11.81 2.38 22.87
C ASN A 120 10.65 2.65 23.83
N ARG A 121 9.41 2.42 23.40
CA ARG A 121 8.23 2.56 24.26
C ARG A 121 8.15 1.48 25.35
N ILE A 122 8.54 0.26 25.04
CA ILE A 122 8.60 -0.82 26.06
C ILE A 122 9.56 -0.44 27.17
N GLY A 123 10.76 0.01 26.83
CA GLY A 123 11.74 0.46 27.82
C GLY A 123 11.22 1.57 28.73
N GLY A 124 10.44 2.52 28.16
CA GLY A 124 9.84 3.62 28.92
C GLY A 124 8.62 3.24 29.79
N VAL A 125 7.88 2.18 29.44
CA VAL A 125 6.64 1.77 30.15
C VAL A 125 6.88 0.61 31.11
N PHE A 126 7.68 -0.40 30.71
CA PHE A 126 7.92 -1.63 31.47
C PHE A 126 9.30 -1.71 32.13
N GLY A 127 10.10 -0.62 32.02
CA GLY A 127 11.44 -0.54 32.60
C GLY A 127 12.53 -1.15 31.73
N SER A 128 13.78 -0.81 32.11
CA SER A 128 15.00 -1.24 31.40
C SER A 128 15.21 -2.76 31.40
N GLU A 129 14.71 -3.45 32.41
CA GLU A 129 14.84 -4.92 32.53
C GLU A 129 14.08 -5.67 31.42
N SER A 130 12.86 -5.24 31.09
CA SER A 130 12.10 -5.83 29.99
C SER A 130 12.76 -5.58 28.63
N PHE A 131 13.36 -4.41 28.45
CA PHE A 131 14.15 -4.10 27.26
C PHE A 131 15.40 -4.99 27.16
N SER A 132 16.14 -5.15 28.26
CA SER A 132 17.36 -5.97 28.28
C SER A 132 17.08 -7.44 28.00
N ARG A 133 15.96 -8.00 28.53
CA ARG A 133 15.53 -9.38 28.23
C ARG A 133 15.21 -9.59 26.75
N ILE A 134 14.54 -8.64 26.10
CA ILE A 134 14.26 -8.72 24.65
C ILE A 134 15.56 -8.67 23.87
N MET A 135 16.47 -7.75 24.22
CA MET A 135 17.75 -7.62 23.53
C MET A 135 18.64 -8.85 23.72
N SER A 136 18.72 -9.42 24.92
CA SER A 136 19.47 -10.66 25.17
C SER A 136 18.90 -11.85 24.40
N ALA A 137 17.59 -11.98 24.28
CA ALA A 137 16.95 -13.00 23.45
C ALA A 137 17.29 -12.84 21.96
N MET A 138 17.37 -11.58 21.47
CA MET A 138 17.76 -11.32 20.08
C MET A 138 19.25 -11.64 19.82
N VAL A 139 20.12 -11.33 20.78
CA VAL A 139 21.55 -11.70 20.70
C VAL A 139 21.71 -13.21 20.70
N GLY A 140 21.05 -13.93 21.60
CA GLY A 140 21.07 -15.41 21.65
C GLY A 140 20.55 -16.05 20.36
N ALA A 141 19.48 -15.48 19.75
CA ALA A 141 18.98 -15.93 18.45
C ALA A 141 20.03 -15.69 17.33
N ALA A 142 20.74 -14.56 17.36
CA ALA A 142 21.77 -14.25 16.37
C ALA A 142 22.97 -15.22 16.51
N GLU A 143 23.35 -15.56 17.73
CA GLU A 143 24.41 -16.54 18.01
C GLU A 143 24.00 -17.94 17.53
N GLY A 144 22.77 -18.36 17.78
CA GLY A 144 22.24 -19.63 17.27
C GLY A 144 22.23 -19.71 15.73
N ILE A 145 21.86 -18.61 15.06
CA ILE A 145 21.93 -18.53 13.59
C ILE A 145 23.38 -18.60 13.09
N THR A 146 24.31 -17.88 13.75
CA THR A 146 25.74 -17.91 13.36
C THR A 146 26.32 -19.32 13.52
N GLN A 147 25.98 -20.03 14.60
CA GLN A 147 26.41 -21.42 14.81
C GLN A 147 25.84 -22.35 13.73
N LEU A 148 24.55 -22.22 13.38
CA LEU A 148 23.92 -23.04 12.35
C LEU A 148 24.54 -22.77 10.95
N LEU A 149 24.84 -21.53 10.63
CA LEU A 149 25.48 -21.17 9.37
C LEU A 149 26.94 -21.58 9.30
N SER A 150 27.68 -21.52 10.42
CA SER A 150 29.03 -22.04 10.51
C SER A 150 29.09 -23.55 10.31
N ALA A 151 28.10 -24.30 10.80
CA ALA A 151 27.96 -25.73 10.53
C ALA A 151 27.75 -26.03 9.01
N LEU A 152 27.20 -25.07 8.28
CA LEU A 152 27.04 -25.11 6.81
C LEU A 152 28.26 -24.54 6.06
N HIS A 153 29.40 -24.29 6.74
CA HIS A 153 30.61 -23.64 6.20
C HIS A 153 30.37 -22.22 5.67
N ILE A 154 29.29 -21.53 6.10
CA ILE A 154 29.02 -20.16 5.73
C ILE A 154 29.45 -19.24 6.88
N GLY A 155 30.59 -18.58 6.71
CA GLY A 155 31.11 -17.59 7.67
C GLY A 155 30.29 -16.29 7.62
N VAL A 156 29.40 -16.07 8.60
CA VAL A 156 28.63 -14.82 8.71
C VAL A 156 29.12 -14.03 9.91
N PRO A 157 29.52 -12.75 9.73
CA PRO A 157 29.91 -11.88 10.84
C PRO A 157 28.77 -11.73 11.85
N ARG A 158 29.09 -11.75 13.15
CA ARG A 158 28.10 -11.64 14.25
C ARG A 158 27.17 -10.42 14.11
N LEU A 159 27.73 -9.27 13.67
CA LEU A 159 26.96 -8.04 13.43
C LEU A 159 25.91 -8.20 12.33
N THR A 160 26.21 -8.91 11.25
CA THR A 160 25.25 -9.15 10.16
C THR A 160 24.14 -10.11 10.60
N ALA A 161 24.46 -11.13 11.41
CA ALA A 161 23.47 -12.01 11.99
C ALA A 161 22.53 -11.26 12.95
N LEU A 162 23.07 -10.40 13.81
CA LEU A 162 22.28 -9.56 14.72
C LEU A 162 21.35 -8.61 13.93
N ALA A 163 21.87 -7.95 12.90
CA ALA A 163 21.09 -7.08 12.04
C ALA A 163 19.97 -7.85 11.33
N ALA A 164 20.25 -9.05 10.83
CA ALA A 164 19.25 -9.92 10.18
C ALA A 164 18.14 -10.34 11.15
N VAL A 165 18.49 -10.73 12.37
CA VAL A 165 17.52 -11.07 13.44
C VAL A 165 16.67 -9.86 13.78
N PHE A 166 17.26 -8.67 13.95
CA PHE A 166 16.52 -7.44 14.22
C PHE A 166 15.53 -7.11 13.11
N VAL A 167 15.98 -7.11 11.85
CA VAL A 167 15.12 -6.85 10.68
C VAL A 167 14.03 -7.91 10.53
N GLY A 168 14.37 -9.18 10.73
CA GLY A 168 13.41 -10.29 10.67
C GLY A 168 12.33 -10.20 11.74
N THR A 169 12.72 -9.91 12.99
CA THR A 169 11.79 -9.73 14.11
C THR A 169 10.89 -8.50 13.89
N ALA A 170 11.48 -7.40 13.43
CA ALA A 170 10.74 -6.20 13.09
C ALA A 170 9.73 -6.44 11.96
N TRP A 171 10.13 -7.17 10.94
CA TRP A 171 9.24 -7.56 9.84
C TRP A 171 8.12 -8.47 10.33
N LEU A 172 8.44 -9.50 11.14
CA LEU A 172 7.47 -10.44 11.71
C LEU A 172 6.43 -9.71 12.57
N PHE A 173 6.86 -8.76 13.40
CA PHE A 173 5.97 -7.96 14.23
C PHE A 173 4.95 -7.16 13.38
N VAL A 174 5.41 -6.47 12.33
CA VAL A 174 4.52 -5.72 11.45
C VAL A 174 3.64 -6.66 10.63
N PHE A 175 4.17 -7.80 10.18
CA PHE A 175 3.40 -8.82 9.49
C PHE A 175 2.26 -9.37 10.35
N LEU A 176 2.54 -9.78 11.59
CA LEU A 176 1.53 -10.28 12.53
C LEU A 176 0.45 -9.22 12.80
N ARG A 177 0.85 -7.98 13.06
CA ARG A 177 -0.09 -6.87 13.24
C ARG A 177 -1.01 -6.68 12.04
N LYS A 178 -0.47 -6.76 10.82
CA LYS A 178 -1.25 -6.64 9.58
C LYS A 178 -2.14 -7.87 9.35
N ALA A 179 -1.63 -9.06 9.60
CA ALA A 179 -2.39 -10.30 9.48
C ALA A 179 -3.62 -10.28 10.39
N LEU A 180 -3.44 -9.91 11.67
CA LEU A 180 -4.54 -9.73 12.62
C LEU A 180 -5.53 -8.64 12.21
N GLY A 181 -5.05 -7.59 11.54
CA GLY A 181 -5.87 -6.52 10.97
C GLY A 181 -6.64 -6.91 9.71
N MET A 182 -6.23 -7.98 9.02
CA MET A 182 -6.91 -8.50 7.81
C MET A 182 -7.84 -9.70 8.08
N LEU A 183 -7.65 -10.40 9.17
CA LEU A 183 -8.50 -11.54 9.53
C LEU A 183 -9.99 -11.13 9.66
N ARG A 184 -10.89 -12.09 9.51
CA ARG A 184 -12.34 -11.90 9.49
C ARG A 184 -12.83 -10.95 8.40
N PHE A 185 -12.14 -10.97 7.26
CA PHE A 185 -12.48 -10.14 6.13
C PHE A 185 -13.86 -10.51 5.55
N ARG A 186 -14.73 -9.50 5.42
CA ARG A 186 -16.05 -9.60 4.80
C ARG A 186 -16.27 -8.42 3.87
N LEU A 187 -16.73 -8.70 2.68
CA LEU A 187 -17.09 -7.72 1.66
C LEU A 187 -18.55 -7.90 1.30
N SER A 188 -19.29 -6.84 1.29
CA SER A 188 -20.69 -6.83 0.85
C SER A 188 -21.01 -5.62 0.01
N CYS A 189 -22.06 -5.72 -0.79
CA CYS A 189 -22.56 -4.67 -1.64
C CYS A 189 -24.06 -4.54 -1.46
N GLY A 190 -24.51 -3.34 -1.15
CA GLY A 190 -25.93 -3.02 -0.99
C GLY A 190 -26.13 -1.53 -0.80
N GLY A 191 -27.33 -1.01 -1.16
CA GLY A 191 -27.70 0.39 -0.89
C GLY A 191 -26.76 1.45 -1.49
N GLY A 192 -26.11 1.18 -2.62
CA GLY A 192 -25.17 2.13 -3.23
C GLY A 192 -23.77 2.17 -2.57
N TYR A 193 -23.52 1.32 -1.57
CA TYR A 193 -22.25 1.24 -0.85
C TYR A 193 -21.57 -0.11 -1.04
N ILE A 194 -20.24 -0.09 -0.99
CA ILE A 194 -19.39 -1.28 -0.83
C ILE A 194 -18.89 -1.25 0.62
N THR A 195 -19.29 -2.24 1.41
CA THR A 195 -18.93 -2.34 2.83
C THR A 195 -17.88 -3.41 3.02
N ILE A 196 -16.78 -3.06 3.67
CA ILE A 196 -15.66 -3.94 3.98
C ILE A 196 -15.49 -3.97 5.49
N GLN A 197 -15.57 -5.15 6.06
CA GLN A 197 -15.31 -5.37 7.49
C GLN A 197 -14.11 -6.28 7.65
N ARG A 198 -13.20 -5.94 8.56
CA ARG A 198 -12.00 -6.73 8.84
C ARG A 198 -11.43 -6.45 10.23
N GLY A 199 -10.55 -7.36 10.67
CA GLY A 199 -9.79 -7.22 11.91
C GLY A 199 -10.32 -8.04 13.06
N VAL A 200 -9.43 -8.35 14.03
CA VAL A 200 -9.73 -9.09 15.25
C VAL A 200 -9.63 -8.16 16.46
N PHE A 201 -8.45 -7.58 16.68
CA PHE A 201 -8.23 -6.64 17.80
C PHE A 201 -8.81 -5.27 17.48
N THR A 202 -8.41 -4.70 16.36
CA THR A 202 -8.98 -3.45 15.86
C THR A 202 -9.96 -3.80 14.75
N LEU A 203 -11.24 -3.50 14.99
CA LEU A 203 -12.27 -3.70 13.98
C LEU A 203 -12.31 -2.49 13.06
N TYR A 204 -12.19 -2.74 11.79
CA TYR A 204 -12.31 -1.76 10.72
C TYR A 204 -13.56 -2.05 9.92
N GLU A 205 -14.38 -1.05 9.70
CA GLU A 205 -15.49 -1.07 8.76
C GLU A 205 -15.31 0.09 7.79
N TYR A 206 -15.18 -0.21 6.51
CA TYR A 206 -15.08 0.78 5.45
C TYR A 206 -16.36 0.73 4.64
N ARG A 207 -16.94 1.89 4.36
CA ARG A 207 -18.07 2.03 3.44
C ARG A 207 -17.65 2.97 2.33
N LEU A 208 -17.57 2.43 1.12
CA LEU A 208 -17.20 3.16 -0.09
C LEU A 208 -18.46 3.47 -0.87
N VAL A 209 -18.63 4.73 -1.21
CA VAL A 209 -19.79 5.18 -2.02
C VAL A 209 -19.53 4.77 -3.47
N ARG A 210 -20.39 3.91 -4.02
CA ARG A 210 -20.15 3.24 -5.30
C ARG A 210 -20.04 4.22 -6.48
N HIS A 211 -20.93 5.20 -6.57
CA HIS A 211 -20.91 6.17 -7.68
C HIS A 211 -19.72 7.15 -7.58
N ASN A 212 -19.12 7.33 -6.40
CA ASN A 212 -17.93 8.17 -6.18
C ASN A 212 -16.61 7.40 -6.33
N LEU A 213 -16.64 6.15 -6.77
CA LEU A 213 -15.41 5.40 -7.04
C LEU A 213 -14.69 6.00 -8.24
N THR A 214 -13.46 6.46 -8.03
CA THR A 214 -12.67 7.11 -9.07
C THR A 214 -11.72 6.14 -9.76
N ALA A 215 -11.15 5.19 -9.03
CA ALA A 215 -10.22 4.21 -9.57
C ALA A 215 -10.15 2.97 -8.69
N CYS A 216 -10.05 1.82 -9.31
CA CYS A 216 -9.69 0.56 -8.66
C CYS A 216 -8.26 0.20 -9.05
N LEU A 217 -7.45 -0.18 -8.05
CA LEU A 217 -6.04 -0.51 -8.21
C LEU A 217 -5.81 -1.98 -7.90
N ARG A 218 -5.18 -2.69 -8.81
CA ARG A 218 -4.58 -3.99 -8.55
C ARG A 218 -3.11 -3.75 -8.26
N CYS A 219 -2.56 -4.36 -7.21
CA CYS A 219 -1.17 -4.23 -6.83
C CYS A 219 -0.46 -5.56 -6.98
N ASP A 220 0.45 -5.66 -7.95
CA ASP A 220 1.25 -6.85 -8.20
C ASP A 220 2.67 -6.65 -7.64
N THR A 221 3.17 -7.65 -6.91
CA THR A 221 4.57 -7.84 -6.54
C THR A 221 5.11 -9.04 -7.29
N LEU A 222 6.43 -9.28 -7.31
CA LEU A 222 6.97 -10.49 -7.95
C LEU A 222 6.35 -11.77 -7.37
N THR A 223 6.17 -11.84 -6.07
CA THR A 223 5.54 -12.99 -5.39
C THR A 223 4.10 -13.19 -5.82
N THR A 224 3.32 -12.10 -5.95
CA THR A 224 1.91 -12.21 -6.40
C THR A 224 1.79 -12.51 -7.88
N LEU A 225 2.74 -12.09 -8.70
CA LEU A 225 2.83 -12.48 -10.11
C LEU A 225 3.08 -13.98 -10.25
N LEU A 226 4.02 -14.54 -9.47
CA LEU A 226 4.29 -15.98 -9.44
C LEU A 226 3.07 -16.77 -8.97
N LEU A 227 2.40 -16.31 -7.92
CA LEU A 227 1.19 -16.93 -7.38
C LEU A 227 -0.07 -16.62 -8.21
N ARG A 228 0.05 -15.82 -9.26
CA ARG A 228 -1.07 -15.35 -10.12
C ARG A 228 -2.25 -14.80 -9.31
N SER A 229 -1.94 -14.15 -8.19
CA SER A 229 -2.92 -13.59 -7.27
C SER A 229 -2.48 -12.19 -6.83
N ALA A 230 -3.39 -11.24 -6.79
CA ALA A 230 -3.08 -9.86 -6.38
C ALA A 230 -4.19 -9.26 -5.53
N PRO A 231 -3.85 -8.42 -4.55
CA PRO A 231 -4.82 -7.66 -3.78
C PRO A 231 -5.43 -6.53 -4.63
N LEU A 232 -6.70 -6.28 -4.38
CA LEU A 232 -7.44 -5.17 -4.96
C LEU A 232 -7.56 -4.03 -3.96
N TYR A 233 -7.35 -2.80 -4.42
CA TYR A 233 -7.47 -1.58 -3.64
C TYR A 233 -8.48 -0.63 -4.27
N CYS A 234 -9.16 0.13 -3.44
CA CYS A 234 -9.96 1.26 -3.87
C CYS A 234 -9.84 2.36 -2.82
N HIS A 235 -9.59 3.60 -3.24
CA HIS A 235 -9.37 4.72 -2.31
C HIS A 235 -8.40 4.41 -1.15
N ASP A 236 -7.28 3.71 -1.47
CA ASP A 236 -6.24 3.26 -0.51
C ASP A 236 -6.73 2.23 0.52
N VAL A 237 -7.93 1.70 0.35
CA VAL A 237 -8.49 0.61 1.14
C VAL A 237 -8.34 -0.70 0.36
N ILE A 238 -7.95 -1.76 1.05
CA ILE A 238 -7.96 -3.11 0.48
C ILE A 238 -9.41 -3.52 0.26
N LEU A 239 -9.82 -3.54 -1.01
CA LEU A 239 -11.15 -3.97 -1.42
C LEU A 239 -11.29 -5.49 -1.27
N PHE A 240 -10.24 -6.23 -1.60
CA PHE A 240 -10.17 -7.67 -1.41
C PHE A 240 -8.71 -8.13 -1.22
N PRO A 241 -8.44 -9.12 -0.33
CA PRO A 241 -7.15 -9.77 -0.21
C PRO A 241 -6.72 -10.43 -1.52
N PRO A 242 -5.49 -10.96 -1.65
CA PRO A 242 -5.01 -11.54 -2.89
C PRO A 242 -5.96 -12.58 -3.46
N VAL A 243 -6.39 -12.37 -4.69
CA VAL A 243 -7.24 -13.27 -5.46
C VAL A 243 -6.66 -13.51 -6.84
N ARG A 244 -7.01 -14.67 -7.43
CA ARG A 244 -6.67 -14.98 -8.82
C ARG A 244 -7.27 -13.93 -9.76
N GLN A 245 -6.59 -13.65 -10.85
CA GLN A 245 -6.99 -12.61 -11.81
C GLN A 245 -8.44 -12.75 -12.27
N ARG A 246 -8.87 -13.94 -12.68
CA ARG A 246 -10.26 -14.19 -13.12
C ARG A 246 -11.30 -13.84 -12.05
N THR A 247 -11.00 -14.09 -10.78
CA THR A 247 -11.89 -13.74 -9.65
C THR A 247 -11.87 -12.24 -9.39
N ALA A 248 -10.70 -11.59 -9.51
CA ALA A 248 -10.57 -10.15 -9.42
C ALA A 248 -11.41 -9.43 -10.48
N ASP A 249 -11.34 -9.88 -11.73
CA ASP A 249 -12.10 -9.31 -12.83
C ASP A 249 -13.61 -9.48 -12.62
N ARG A 250 -14.05 -10.65 -12.14
CA ARG A 250 -15.47 -10.88 -11.78
C ARG A 250 -15.92 -9.99 -10.61
N LEU A 251 -15.09 -9.82 -9.59
CA LEU A 251 -15.39 -8.94 -8.47
C LEU A 251 -15.49 -7.49 -8.94
N LEU A 252 -14.54 -6.99 -9.71
CA LEU A 252 -14.55 -5.63 -10.24
C LEU A 252 -15.77 -5.38 -11.14
N SER A 253 -16.13 -6.31 -12.01
CA SER A 253 -17.30 -6.17 -12.87
C SER A 253 -18.61 -6.14 -12.06
N LYS A 254 -18.76 -6.98 -11.05
CA LYS A 254 -19.94 -7.01 -10.17
C LYS A 254 -20.01 -5.81 -9.23
N LEU A 255 -18.90 -5.46 -8.59
CA LEU A 255 -18.83 -4.43 -7.55
C LEU A 255 -18.82 -3.02 -8.14
N CYS A 256 -17.99 -2.81 -9.15
CA CYS A 256 -17.75 -1.49 -9.73
C CYS A 256 -18.53 -1.28 -11.04
N ARG A 257 -19.21 -2.31 -11.56
CA ARG A 257 -19.87 -2.31 -12.90
C ARG A 257 -18.90 -1.93 -14.02
N LEU A 258 -17.61 -2.23 -13.87
CA LEU A 258 -16.58 -1.90 -14.85
C LEU A 258 -16.41 -3.09 -15.82
N PRO A 259 -16.41 -2.89 -17.14
CA PRO A 259 -16.20 -3.94 -18.14
C PRO A 259 -14.70 -4.32 -18.24
N VAL A 260 -14.13 -4.82 -17.13
CA VAL A 260 -12.69 -5.13 -17.00
C VAL A 260 -12.23 -6.22 -17.96
N ASN A 261 -13.13 -7.12 -18.39
CA ASN A 261 -12.79 -8.22 -19.31
C ASN A 261 -12.24 -7.72 -20.66
N ARG A 262 -12.61 -6.52 -21.09
CA ARG A 262 -12.13 -5.92 -22.35
C ARG A 262 -10.73 -5.31 -22.22
N LEU A 263 -10.29 -4.94 -21.02
CA LEU A 263 -8.97 -4.36 -20.79
C LEU A 263 -7.81 -5.38 -20.85
N ASN A 264 -8.14 -6.66 -20.77
CA ASN A 264 -7.16 -7.76 -20.80
C ASN A 264 -6.83 -8.26 -22.20
N SER A 265 -7.45 -7.71 -23.26
CA SER A 265 -7.06 -8.04 -24.63
C SER A 265 -5.66 -7.50 -24.90
N ARG A 266 -4.71 -8.40 -25.25
CA ARG A 266 -3.33 -8.02 -25.57
C ARG A 266 -3.21 -7.14 -26.81
N THR A 267 -4.22 -7.16 -27.68
CA THR A 267 -4.23 -6.47 -28.98
C THR A 267 -4.27 -4.95 -28.87
N ASP A 268 -4.91 -4.40 -27.82
CA ASP A 268 -5.12 -2.94 -27.70
C ASP A 268 -4.26 -2.30 -26.61
N ARG A 269 -3.22 -3.01 -26.17
CA ARG A 269 -2.36 -2.53 -25.10
C ARG A 269 -1.09 -1.91 -25.63
N VAL A 270 -0.89 -0.62 -25.37
CA VAL A 270 0.36 0.09 -25.65
C VAL A 270 1.38 -0.23 -24.55
N ILE A 271 2.47 -0.88 -24.90
CA ILE A 271 3.53 -1.31 -23.98
C ILE A 271 4.79 -0.48 -24.23
N PRO A 272 5.59 -0.13 -23.21
CA PRO A 272 6.90 0.48 -23.40
C PRO A 272 7.81 -0.40 -24.27
N PRO A 273 8.51 0.18 -25.27
CA PRO A 273 9.43 -0.60 -26.10
C PRO A 273 10.66 -1.03 -25.31
N PHE A 274 11.40 -2.00 -25.84
CA PHE A 274 12.60 -2.53 -25.16
C PHE A 274 13.66 -1.44 -24.91
N SER A 275 13.79 -0.47 -25.80
CA SER A 275 14.69 0.69 -25.64
C SER A 275 14.39 1.52 -24.38
N ALA A 276 13.16 1.45 -23.83
CA ALA A 276 12.80 2.09 -22.58
C ALA A 276 13.44 1.41 -21.35
N LEU A 277 14.04 0.23 -21.48
CA LEU A 277 14.62 -0.54 -20.38
C LEU A 277 15.66 0.28 -19.60
N PHE A 278 16.56 0.93 -20.33
CA PHE A 278 17.58 1.79 -19.71
C PHE A 278 16.96 2.89 -18.86
N GLY A 279 15.94 3.56 -19.33
CA GLY A 279 15.23 4.60 -18.57
C GLY A 279 14.52 4.08 -17.32
N HIS A 280 14.07 2.82 -17.33
CA HIS A 280 13.43 2.18 -16.19
C HIS A 280 14.41 1.61 -15.17
N CYS A 281 15.56 1.09 -15.62
CA CYS A 281 16.56 0.42 -14.79
C CYS A 281 17.79 1.28 -14.48
N ALA A 282 17.87 2.50 -14.99
CA ALA A 282 19.04 3.37 -14.86
C ALA A 282 19.55 3.50 -13.41
N VAL A 283 18.65 3.76 -12.46
CA VAL A 283 19.03 3.94 -11.05
C VAL A 283 19.62 2.65 -10.44
N PRO A 284 18.93 1.48 -10.47
CA PRO A 284 19.52 0.27 -9.90
C PRO A 284 20.76 -0.21 -10.69
N LEU A 285 20.87 0.04 -12.00
CA LEU A 285 22.08 -0.24 -12.76
C LEU A 285 23.26 0.63 -12.34
N ALA A 286 23.02 1.92 -12.10
CA ALA A 286 24.05 2.83 -11.59
C ALA A 286 24.57 2.38 -10.20
N TRP A 287 23.65 1.98 -9.30
CA TRP A 287 24.03 1.41 -8.01
C TRP A 287 24.82 0.11 -8.14
N LEU A 288 24.38 -0.79 -9.04
CA LEU A 288 25.09 -2.05 -9.33
C LEU A 288 26.51 -1.79 -9.82
N GLY A 289 26.68 -0.86 -10.76
CA GLY A 289 28.00 -0.43 -11.25
C GLY A 289 28.86 0.19 -10.13
N GLY A 290 28.27 1.03 -9.29
CA GLY A 290 28.94 1.62 -8.13
C GLY A 290 29.41 0.58 -7.11
N PHE A 291 28.58 -0.39 -6.78
CA PHE A 291 28.97 -1.51 -5.90
C PHE A 291 30.06 -2.40 -6.52
N ALA A 292 29.97 -2.68 -7.83
CA ALA A 292 31.01 -3.45 -8.53
C ALA A 292 32.34 -2.72 -8.54
N ALA A 293 32.35 -1.41 -8.81
CA ALA A 293 33.55 -0.58 -8.76
C ALA A 293 34.16 -0.53 -7.36
N ALA A 294 33.31 -0.35 -6.32
CA ALA A 294 33.75 -0.36 -4.93
C ALA A 294 34.32 -1.72 -4.51
N LEU A 295 33.73 -2.83 -4.95
CA LEU A 295 34.29 -4.17 -4.72
C LEU A 295 35.69 -4.32 -5.36
N LEU A 296 35.87 -3.91 -6.60
CA LEU A 296 37.19 -3.91 -7.25
C LEU A 296 38.19 -3.09 -6.46
N LEU A 297 37.80 -1.93 -5.95
CA LEU A 297 38.67 -1.08 -5.15
C LEU A 297 39.06 -1.75 -3.83
N THR A 298 38.17 -2.50 -3.16
CA THR A 298 38.54 -3.25 -1.92
C THR A 298 39.51 -4.39 -2.16
N PHE A 299 39.51 -5.01 -3.36
CA PHE A 299 40.52 -6.01 -3.74
C PHE A 299 41.92 -5.38 -3.95
N ILE A 300 41.96 -4.13 -4.45
CA ILE A 300 43.24 -3.41 -4.70
C ILE A 300 43.81 -2.86 -3.40
N VAL A 301 43.00 -2.16 -2.61
CA VAL A 301 43.46 -1.38 -1.42
C VAL A 301 43.58 -2.26 -0.18
N LYS A 302 42.87 -3.39 -0.09
CA LYS A 302 42.86 -4.32 1.07
C LYS A 302 42.75 -3.60 2.42
N PRO A 303 41.64 -2.90 2.67
CA PRO A 303 41.46 -2.15 3.93
C PRO A 303 41.41 -3.09 5.15
N VAL A 304 41.72 -2.59 6.34
CA VAL A 304 41.78 -3.38 7.59
C VAL A 304 40.45 -4.12 7.89
N ALA A 305 39.32 -3.62 7.43
CA ALA A 305 38.00 -4.23 7.58
C ALA A 305 37.46 -4.80 6.23
N ALA A 306 38.34 -5.34 5.37
CA ALA A 306 37.99 -5.78 4.01
C ALA A 306 36.81 -6.72 3.99
N ASP A 307 36.74 -7.73 4.84
CA ASP A 307 35.67 -8.73 4.85
C ASP A 307 34.29 -8.14 5.16
N LEU A 308 34.23 -7.22 6.11
CA LEU A 308 32.98 -6.54 6.45
C LEU A 308 32.50 -5.64 5.30
N ILE A 309 33.43 -4.86 4.72
CA ILE A 309 33.13 -3.96 3.60
C ILE A 309 32.70 -4.77 2.40
N GLN A 310 33.40 -5.86 2.05
CA GLN A 310 33.04 -6.74 0.94
C GLN A 310 31.66 -7.36 1.15
N SER A 311 31.34 -7.87 2.34
CA SER A 311 30.02 -8.46 2.63
C SER A 311 28.87 -7.45 2.45
N LEU A 312 29.08 -6.20 2.88
CA LEU A 312 28.11 -5.12 2.68
C LEU A 312 27.96 -4.75 1.19
N LEU A 313 29.08 -4.67 0.46
CA LEU A 313 29.06 -4.36 -0.97
C LEU A 313 28.41 -5.49 -1.80
N TRP A 314 28.68 -6.75 -1.48
CA TRP A 314 28.01 -7.89 -2.10
C TRP A 314 26.50 -7.88 -1.84
N SER A 315 26.10 -7.58 -0.60
CA SER A 315 24.69 -7.44 -0.24
C SER A 315 24.02 -6.32 -1.02
N GLY A 316 24.70 -5.16 -1.14
CA GLY A 316 24.22 -4.03 -1.94
C GLY A 316 24.09 -4.36 -3.43
N ALA A 317 25.09 -5.05 -3.99
CA ALA A 317 25.08 -5.51 -5.37
C ALA A 317 23.93 -6.49 -5.64
N ALA A 318 23.71 -7.48 -4.76
CA ALA A 318 22.60 -8.43 -4.86
C ALA A 318 21.24 -7.74 -4.81
N ILE A 319 21.06 -6.78 -3.91
CA ILE A 319 19.83 -5.97 -3.82
C ILE A 319 19.63 -5.15 -5.11
N SER A 320 20.69 -4.53 -5.64
CA SER A 320 20.61 -3.73 -6.87
C SER A 320 20.29 -4.60 -8.08
N LEU A 321 20.87 -5.78 -8.17
CA LEU A 321 20.56 -6.78 -9.22
C LEU A 321 19.10 -7.22 -9.14
N TRP A 322 18.62 -7.52 -7.94
CA TRP A 322 17.21 -7.85 -7.70
C TRP A 322 16.26 -6.75 -8.18
N PHE A 323 16.57 -5.48 -7.87
CA PHE A 323 15.75 -4.37 -8.36
C PHE A 323 15.85 -4.21 -9.88
N THR A 324 17.01 -4.42 -10.48
CA THR A 324 17.18 -4.35 -11.94
C THR A 324 16.29 -5.37 -12.64
N VAL A 325 16.34 -6.62 -12.22
CA VAL A 325 15.51 -7.71 -12.76
C VAL A 325 14.02 -7.41 -12.56
N THR A 326 13.64 -7.02 -11.34
CA THR A 326 12.26 -6.67 -11.00
C THR A 326 11.73 -5.53 -11.88
N TYR A 327 12.53 -4.50 -12.09
CA TYR A 327 12.15 -3.34 -12.90
C TYR A 327 12.03 -3.69 -14.38
N GLY A 328 12.89 -4.56 -14.90
CA GLY A 328 12.78 -5.08 -16.25
C GLY A 328 11.49 -5.86 -16.48
N ILE A 329 11.13 -6.74 -15.54
CA ILE A 329 9.87 -7.50 -15.58
C ILE A 329 8.68 -6.55 -15.54
N TYR A 330 8.69 -5.58 -14.63
CA TYR A 330 7.58 -4.63 -14.48
C TYR A 330 7.44 -3.70 -15.67
N MET A 331 8.54 -3.34 -16.34
CA MET A 331 8.48 -2.58 -17.59
C MET A 331 7.69 -3.35 -18.66
N ARG A 332 7.97 -4.63 -18.85
CA ARG A 332 7.24 -5.47 -19.81
C ARG A 332 5.77 -5.64 -19.47
N LEU A 333 5.43 -5.59 -18.19
CA LEU A 333 4.07 -5.70 -17.70
C LEU A 333 3.37 -4.35 -17.60
N SER A 334 4.09 -3.23 -17.77
CA SER A 334 3.52 -1.89 -17.80
C SER A 334 2.85 -1.63 -19.15
N GLY A 335 1.88 -0.74 -19.17
CA GLY A 335 1.21 -0.36 -20.41
C GLY A 335 -0.10 0.38 -20.16
N ALA A 336 -0.65 0.91 -21.22
CA ALA A 336 -1.95 1.56 -21.24
C ALA A 336 -2.89 0.81 -22.18
N SER A 337 -4.17 0.76 -21.84
CA SER A 337 -5.24 0.21 -22.67
C SER A 337 -6.51 1.01 -22.44
N ARG A 338 -7.33 1.14 -23.47
CA ARG A 338 -8.62 1.82 -23.39
C ARG A 338 -9.66 0.98 -24.11
N ALA A 339 -10.71 0.60 -23.44
CA ALA A 339 -11.78 -0.19 -24.03
C ALA A 339 -13.10 -0.02 -23.27
N GLY A 340 -14.20 0.17 -23.99
CA GLY A 340 -15.56 0.16 -23.44
C GLY A 340 -15.81 1.22 -22.36
N GLY A 341 -15.28 2.44 -22.53
CA GLY A 341 -15.47 3.53 -21.56
C GLY A 341 -14.63 3.40 -20.30
N VAL A 342 -13.57 2.56 -20.34
CA VAL A 342 -12.67 2.33 -19.21
C VAL A 342 -11.24 2.40 -19.68
N THR A 343 -10.42 3.14 -18.95
CA THR A 343 -8.97 3.22 -19.13
C THR A 343 -8.25 2.33 -18.13
N GLY A 344 -7.42 1.43 -18.64
CA GLY A 344 -6.48 0.60 -17.89
C GLY A 344 -5.07 1.18 -17.96
N LEU A 345 -4.44 1.44 -16.83
CA LEU A 345 -3.06 1.90 -16.79
C LEU A 345 -2.25 1.04 -15.85
N SER A 346 -1.29 0.28 -16.40
CA SER A 346 -0.34 -0.50 -15.61
C SER A 346 0.98 0.26 -15.51
N PHE A 347 1.38 0.62 -14.31
CA PHE A 347 2.57 1.44 -14.06
C PHE A 347 3.31 0.98 -12.81
N ARG A 348 4.61 1.21 -12.80
CA ARG A 348 5.46 0.92 -11.67
C ARG A 348 5.50 2.09 -10.68
N ARG A 349 5.37 1.77 -9.41
CA ARG A 349 5.64 2.71 -8.32
C ARG A 349 6.47 1.99 -7.25
N SER A 350 7.73 2.41 -7.06
CA SER A 350 8.72 1.67 -6.26
C SER A 350 8.88 0.23 -6.76
N ALA A 351 8.93 -0.72 -5.87
CA ALA A 351 9.07 -2.15 -6.14
C ALA A 351 7.72 -2.87 -6.39
N ARG A 352 6.69 -2.16 -6.85
CA ARG A 352 5.35 -2.73 -7.12
C ARG A 352 4.83 -2.27 -8.47
N LEU A 353 4.12 -3.17 -9.12
CA LEU A 353 3.35 -2.89 -10.33
C LEU A 353 1.89 -2.62 -9.93
N TYR A 354 1.37 -1.49 -10.32
CA TYR A 354 -0.03 -1.12 -10.11
C TYR A 354 -0.76 -1.12 -11.44
N THR A 355 -1.89 -1.79 -11.48
CA THR A 355 -2.82 -1.68 -12.60
C THR A 355 -4.03 -0.90 -12.12
N ALA A 356 -4.17 0.32 -12.61
CA ALA A 356 -5.32 1.18 -12.33
C ALA A 356 -6.41 0.93 -13.39
N VAL A 357 -7.62 0.74 -12.93
CA VAL A 357 -8.83 0.66 -13.76
C VAL A 357 -9.68 1.87 -13.45
N ILE A 358 -9.84 2.75 -14.42
CA ILE A 358 -10.43 4.08 -14.25
C ILE A 358 -11.58 4.22 -15.26
N PRO A 359 -12.81 4.51 -14.84
CA PRO A 359 -13.89 4.89 -15.75
C PRO A 359 -13.50 6.17 -16.49
N ASP A 360 -13.70 6.25 -17.80
CA ASP A 360 -13.34 7.42 -18.61
C ASP A 360 -14.01 8.70 -18.12
N GLU A 361 -15.25 8.59 -17.62
CA GLU A 361 -15.98 9.69 -16.98
C GLU A 361 -15.27 10.28 -15.74
N LYS A 362 -14.40 9.50 -15.09
CA LYS A 362 -13.67 9.88 -13.86
C LYS A 362 -12.21 10.23 -14.11
N ALA A 363 -11.74 10.15 -15.35
CA ALA A 363 -10.37 10.49 -15.77
C ALA A 363 -10.37 11.77 -16.63
N PRO A 364 -10.59 12.94 -16.03
CA PRO A 364 -10.85 14.17 -16.80
C PRO A 364 -9.61 14.76 -17.46
N LEU A 365 -8.38 14.35 -17.06
CA LEU A 365 -7.17 14.99 -17.53
C LEU A 365 -6.08 13.97 -17.87
N TYR A 366 -5.68 14.01 -19.13
CA TYR A 366 -4.53 13.28 -19.66
C TYR A 366 -3.39 14.30 -19.91
N ILE A 367 -2.25 14.11 -19.26
CA ILE A 367 -1.08 14.95 -19.43
C ILE A 367 -0.01 14.13 -20.13
N LEU A 368 0.39 14.56 -21.33
CA LEU A 368 1.52 14.00 -22.06
C LEU A 368 2.74 14.86 -21.83
N GLY A 369 3.79 14.29 -21.27
CA GLY A 369 5.06 14.96 -21.03
C GLY A 369 6.18 14.32 -21.86
N ARG A 370 7.09 15.12 -22.37
CA ARG A 370 8.29 14.67 -23.09
C ARG A 370 9.51 15.42 -22.60
N ASN A 371 10.57 14.69 -22.29
CA ASN A 371 11.90 15.27 -22.13
C ASN A 371 12.66 15.25 -23.48
N LEU A 372 13.82 15.88 -23.54
CA LEU A 372 14.62 15.94 -24.76
C LEU A 372 14.95 14.56 -25.32
N PHE A 373 15.39 13.62 -24.49
CA PHE A 373 15.73 12.25 -24.90
C PHE A 373 14.50 11.48 -25.43
N GLN A 374 13.34 11.67 -24.79
CA GLN A 374 12.09 11.08 -25.23
C GLN A 374 11.61 11.67 -26.55
N LYS A 375 11.89 12.94 -26.81
CA LYS A 375 11.57 13.59 -28.10
C LYS A 375 12.33 12.92 -29.24
N PHE A 376 13.62 12.66 -29.07
CA PHE A 376 14.44 11.96 -30.08
C PHE A 376 14.05 10.49 -30.26
N SER A 377 13.68 9.81 -29.19
CA SER A 377 13.30 8.39 -29.24
C SER A 377 11.83 8.14 -29.58
N GLY A 378 11.03 9.19 -29.86
CA GLY A 378 9.59 9.07 -30.15
C GLY A 378 8.74 8.61 -28.98
N MET A 379 9.24 8.74 -27.74
CA MET A 379 8.56 8.33 -26.51
C MET A 379 7.92 9.50 -25.78
N CYS A 380 7.01 9.17 -24.85
CA CYS A 380 6.41 10.14 -23.92
C CYS A 380 6.08 9.49 -22.58
N ASP A 381 5.85 10.34 -21.60
CA ASP A 381 5.24 9.95 -20.31
C ASP A 381 3.76 10.35 -20.35
N ILE A 382 2.87 9.42 -19.99
CA ILE A 382 1.47 9.72 -19.80
C ILE A 382 1.15 9.79 -18.31
N THR A 383 0.49 10.85 -17.90
CA THR A 383 -0.03 11.02 -16.54
C THR A 383 -1.54 11.17 -16.59
N LEU A 384 -2.24 10.26 -15.94
CA LEU A 384 -3.68 10.37 -15.73
C LEU A 384 -3.93 11.05 -14.39
N ALA A 385 -4.57 12.22 -14.43
CA ALA A 385 -5.04 12.90 -13.25
C ALA A 385 -6.51 12.53 -13.01
N VAL A 386 -6.75 11.91 -11.88
CA VAL A 386 -8.09 11.46 -11.47
C VAL A 386 -8.60 12.37 -10.36
N ALA A 387 -9.90 12.51 -10.25
CA ALA A 387 -10.53 13.26 -9.16
C ALA A 387 -9.96 12.86 -7.79
N GLY A 388 -9.70 13.84 -6.91
CA GLY A 388 -9.06 13.63 -5.62
C GLY A 388 -7.53 13.73 -5.63
N ARG A 389 -6.96 14.44 -6.61
CA ARG A 389 -5.51 14.71 -6.74
C ARG A 389 -4.64 13.46 -6.95
N LYS A 390 -5.21 12.29 -7.26
CA LYS A 390 -4.43 11.10 -7.58
C LYS A 390 -3.89 11.22 -9.00
N ARG A 391 -2.58 11.00 -9.15
CA ARG A 391 -1.89 10.98 -10.43
C ARG A 391 -1.26 9.62 -10.64
N PHE A 392 -1.56 9.02 -11.79
CA PHE A 392 -1.00 7.75 -12.23
C PHE A 392 -0.09 8.00 -13.42
N LYS A 393 1.20 7.71 -13.28
CA LYS A 393 2.20 8.02 -14.30
C LYS A 393 2.79 6.76 -14.90
N LEU A 394 2.65 6.59 -16.21
CA LEU A 394 3.33 5.59 -17.01
C LEU A 394 4.41 6.29 -17.84
N ARG A 395 5.63 5.75 -17.83
CA ARG A 395 6.80 6.36 -18.44
C ARG A 395 7.23 5.64 -19.71
N ASN A 396 7.86 6.41 -20.63
CA ASN A 396 8.54 5.89 -21.81
C ASN A 396 7.66 5.00 -22.69
N VAL A 397 6.48 5.47 -23.05
CA VAL A 397 5.59 4.80 -24.01
C VAL A 397 5.66 5.45 -25.39
N PRO A 398 5.38 4.70 -26.48
CA PRO A 398 5.39 5.27 -27.82
C PRO A 398 4.35 6.39 -27.96
N HIS A 399 4.81 7.58 -28.34
CA HIS A 399 3.95 8.77 -28.38
C HIS A 399 2.78 8.62 -29.35
N ARG A 400 3.05 8.19 -30.59
CA ARG A 400 2.01 8.05 -31.63
C ARG A 400 0.89 7.09 -31.20
N ALA A 401 1.25 5.97 -30.57
CA ALA A 401 0.26 5.00 -30.11
C ALA A 401 -0.62 5.54 -28.97
N ILE A 402 -0.03 6.30 -28.05
CA ILE A 402 -0.78 6.95 -26.96
C ILE A 402 -1.69 8.06 -27.51
N GLU A 403 -1.20 8.86 -28.43
CA GLU A 403 -1.99 9.91 -29.07
C GLU A 403 -3.21 9.34 -29.80
N GLN A 404 -3.03 8.26 -30.55
CA GLN A 404 -4.13 7.56 -31.20
C GLN A 404 -5.15 6.98 -30.21
N MET A 405 -4.69 6.49 -29.05
CA MET A 405 -5.55 5.87 -28.03
C MET A 405 -6.38 6.89 -27.23
N PHE A 406 -5.83 8.05 -26.91
CA PHE A 406 -6.41 8.99 -25.97
C PHE A 406 -6.92 10.30 -26.56
N LEU A 407 -6.42 10.72 -27.74
CA LEU A 407 -6.77 11.99 -28.37
C LEU A 407 -7.69 11.82 -29.59
N ARG A 408 -7.93 10.62 -30.05
CA ARG A 408 -9.00 10.25 -30.96
C ARG A 408 -10.18 9.67 -30.19
#